data_9d048650a143837e888bf27664096ae1
#
_entry.id   9d048650a143837e888bf27664096ae1
#
_cell.length_a   1.000
_cell.length_b   1.000
_cell.length_c   1.000
_cell.angle_alpha   90.00
_cell.angle_beta   90.00
_cell.angle_gamma   90.00
#
_symmetry.space_group_name_H-M   'P 1'
#
loop_
_entity.id
_entity.type
_entity.pdbx_description
1 polymer ?
#
loop_
_entity_poly.entity_id
_entity_poly.type
_entity_poly.pdbx_seq_one_letter_code
_entity_poly.pdbx_strand_id
1 'polypeptide(L)'
;MNNQKKGVSRRDFLKIGSVGVAGLAGVAGLRAVAPATPTSAENRQTHGGDEHAAMTVGQVDHERNGFYPLELLYDFDYGTPGEEAGRAVREWNIVATDREIEIAPGLFFPGWVYGSPTSAASLRAGRIIGQVPGPTLRCVEGERLRVHFTNAGTHPHTLHFHGIHSAQMDGVPGVGRGMIDPGGTFTYEFEARPFGCHLYHCHAIPLKRHIHKGLYGAFIVDPDPERQEGAAQETARSRNHRYPENEAVNEMVIVMNAFDTNFDGENEVYAANTIAFGYVNEPIQVRRDQLQRLYLINMTEFDPINSLHIHGNFFDYYDHGTTLEPTLRTVDTVMQCQAQRGIVEFSFGGFEPGLYMFHAHQSEFAELGWMSFFEVID
;
A
#
# COMPACT_ATOMS: atom_id res chain seq x y z
N MET A 1 25.31 20.78 -20.92
CA MET A 1 25.91 20.32 -19.66
C MET A 1 24.85 19.54 -18.95
N ASN A 2 24.91 18.21 -19.08
CA ASN A 2 23.92 17.30 -18.48
C ASN A 2 24.24 17.15 -16.98
N ASN A 3 23.49 17.83 -16.14
CA ASN A 3 23.53 17.62 -14.68
C ASN A 3 22.64 16.42 -14.38
N GLN A 4 23.14 15.19 -14.59
CA GLN A 4 22.52 14.00 -14.03
C GLN A 4 22.64 14.14 -12.50
N LYS A 5 21.51 14.41 -11.83
CA LYS A 5 21.41 14.28 -10.37
C LYS A 5 21.71 12.82 -10.06
N LYS A 6 22.82 12.55 -9.40
CA LYS A 6 23.19 11.21 -8.94
C LYS A 6 22.15 10.77 -7.91
N GLY A 7 21.55 9.62 -8.09
CA GLY A 7 20.75 8.95 -7.05
C GLY A 7 21.57 8.79 -5.77
N VAL A 8 20.89 8.66 -4.65
CA VAL A 8 21.53 8.47 -3.34
C VAL A 8 21.80 6.97 -3.21
N SER A 9 23.02 6.56 -2.91
CA SER A 9 23.34 5.17 -2.68
C SER A 9 22.76 4.71 -1.31
N ARG A 10 22.49 3.41 -1.18
CA ARG A 10 22.09 2.75 0.07
C ARG A 10 22.96 3.19 1.27
N ARG A 11 24.25 3.30 1.03
CA ARG A 11 25.24 3.75 2.02
C ARG A 11 25.11 5.22 2.40
N ASP A 12 24.67 6.06 1.47
CA ASP A 12 24.50 7.50 1.71
C ASP A 12 23.15 7.77 2.37
N PHE A 13 22.11 7.00 2.05
CA PHE A 13 20.83 7.05 2.73
C PHE A 13 20.96 6.62 4.21
N LEU A 14 21.67 5.52 4.48
CA LEU A 14 21.98 5.09 5.85
C LEU A 14 22.79 6.13 6.65
N LYS A 15 23.64 6.93 5.98
CA LYS A 15 24.37 8.02 6.65
C LYS A 15 23.45 9.20 7.00
N ILE A 16 22.41 9.45 6.21
CA ILE A 16 21.42 10.47 6.51
C ILE A 16 20.59 10.04 7.73
N GLY A 17 20.21 8.75 7.81
CA GLY A 17 19.54 8.17 8.96
C GLY A 17 20.41 8.00 10.21
N SER A 18 21.71 7.71 10.04
CA SER A 18 22.62 7.42 11.16
C SER A 18 23.21 8.67 11.85
N VAL A 19 23.11 9.85 11.28
CA VAL A 19 23.51 11.09 11.95
C VAL A 19 22.63 11.38 13.17
N GLY A 20 21.38 10.83 13.20
CA GLY A 20 20.51 10.91 14.39
C GLY A 20 20.84 9.86 15.48
N VAL A 21 21.47 8.74 15.14
CA VAL A 21 21.74 7.64 16.08
C VAL A 21 23.13 7.71 16.71
N ALA A 22 24.10 8.37 16.07
CA ALA A 22 25.48 8.44 16.56
C ALA A 22 25.70 9.40 17.75
N GLY A 23 24.68 10.11 18.21
CA GLY A 23 24.75 11.04 19.34
C GLY A 23 24.60 10.44 20.74
N LEU A 24 24.24 9.15 20.87
CA LEU A 24 23.91 8.52 22.16
C LEU A 24 24.85 7.40 22.64
N ALA A 25 25.96 7.14 21.97
CA ALA A 25 26.92 6.13 22.40
C ALA A 25 28.18 6.76 23.04
N GLY A 26 28.01 7.45 24.13
CA GLY A 26 29.12 7.98 24.89
C GLY A 26 28.74 8.34 26.32
N VAL A 27 28.99 7.46 27.21
CA VAL A 27 29.32 7.49 28.64
C VAL A 27 28.56 6.39 29.42
N ALA A 28 29.18 5.26 29.56
CA ALA A 28 28.88 4.30 30.61
C ALA A 28 30.11 4.18 31.54
N GLY A 29 30.14 5.00 32.56
CA GLY A 29 31.05 4.87 33.69
C GLY A 29 30.32 4.21 34.88
N LEU A 30 30.70 2.98 35.22
CA LEU A 30 30.23 2.27 36.41
C LEU A 30 30.55 3.03 37.70
N ARG A 31 29.54 3.36 38.48
CA ARG A 31 29.66 3.50 39.95
C ARG A 31 28.41 2.96 40.64
N ALA A 32 28.63 1.98 41.50
CA ALA A 32 27.65 1.43 42.41
C ALA A 32 27.32 2.45 43.54
N VAL A 33 26.03 2.72 43.79
CA VAL A 33 25.53 3.38 44.99
C VAL A 33 24.21 2.76 45.42
N ALA A 34 24.06 2.57 46.74
CA ALA A 34 23.00 1.89 47.47
C ALA A 34 21.61 2.60 47.41
N PRO A 35 20.52 1.95 47.89
CA PRO A 35 19.15 2.33 47.59
C PRO A 35 18.63 3.50 48.44
N ALA A 36 17.93 4.42 47.80
CA ALA A 36 17.14 5.47 48.44
C ALA A 36 15.64 5.23 48.18
N THR A 37 14.87 5.48 49.23
CA THR A 37 13.42 5.35 49.37
C THR A 37 12.61 6.21 48.39
N PRO A 38 11.39 5.80 48.01
CA PRO A 38 10.60 6.49 46.98
C PRO A 38 9.86 7.71 47.57
N THR A 39 10.08 8.86 46.95
CA THR A 39 9.17 10.01 47.06
C THR A 39 8.32 10.06 45.80
N SER A 40 7.00 10.06 46.01
CA SER A 40 6.00 10.23 44.98
C SER A 40 6.21 11.53 44.21
N ALA A 41 6.54 11.41 42.91
CA ALA A 41 6.41 12.49 41.94
C ALA A 41 5.67 11.91 40.72
N GLU A 42 4.58 12.54 40.37
CA GLU A 42 3.79 12.28 39.19
C GLU A 42 4.73 12.27 37.96
N ASN A 43 4.97 11.10 37.40
CA ASN A 43 5.71 10.95 36.16
C ASN A 43 4.68 10.86 35.04
N ARG A 44 4.35 11.99 34.45
CA ARG A 44 3.76 12.00 33.09
C ARG A 44 4.84 11.44 32.15
N GLN A 45 4.73 10.16 31.88
CA GLN A 45 5.47 9.55 30.79
C GLN A 45 4.91 10.07 29.46
N THR A 46 5.54 11.10 28.91
CA THR A 46 5.48 11.39 27.48
C THR A 46 6.35 10.34 26.78
N HIS A 47 5.81 9.14 26.59
CA HIS A 47 6.51 8.10 25.86
C HIS A 47 6.15 8.20 24.38
N GLY A 48 7.15 8.34 23.54
CA GLY A 48 7.17 7.97 22.14
C GLY A 48 7.22 9.09 21.10
N GLY A 49 6.74 10.30 21.41
CA GLY A 49 6.69 11.36 20.37
C GLY A 49 8.05 11.88 19.91
N ASP A 50 9.00 12.03 20.82
CA ASP A 50 10.29 12.66 20.51
C ASP A 50 11.32 11.69 19.93
N GLU A 51 11.28 10.40 20.28
CA GLU A 51 12.22 9.41 19.74
C GLU A 51 11.92 9.06 18.29
N HIS A 52 10.63 9.05 17.91
CA HIS A 52 10.21 8.75 16.53
C HIS A 52 10.39 9.92 15.58
N ALA A 53 10.30 11.16 16.06
CA ALA A 53 10.61 12.35 15.26
C ALA A 53 12.08 12.40 14.81
N ALA A 54 12.98 11.72 15.54
CA ALA A 54 14.40 11.62 15.17
C ALA A 54 14.64 10.65 13.99
N MET A 55 13.67 9.78 13.64
CA MET A 55 13.79 8.84 12.51
C MET A 55 13.43 9.46 11.16
N THR A 56 12.83 10.64 11.14
CA THR A 56 12.43 11.36 9.92
C THR A 56 13.03 12.75 9.88
N VAL A 57 13.92 13.01 8.93
CA VAL A 57 14.54 14.32 8.75
C VAL A 57 13.75 15.11 7.70
N GLY A 58 12.84 15.96 8.15
CA GLY A 58 11.99 16.80 7.28
C GLY A 58 10.63 16.19 6.97
N GLN A 59 9.93 16.80 6.03
CA GLN A 59 8.61 16.37 5.56
C GLN A 59 8.59 16.30 4.04
N VAL A 60 7.84 15.34 3.52
CA VAL A 60 7.54 15.21 2.08
C VAL A 60 6.53 16.28 1.68
N ASP A 61 6.75 16.91 0.52
CA ASP A 61 5.78 17.85 -0.05
C ASP A 61 4.62 17.08 -0.73
N HIS A 62 3.59 16.75 0.05
CA HIS A 62 2.42 16.05 -0.43
C HIS A 62 1.59 16.87 -1.43
N GLU A 63 1.59 18.20 -1.33
CA GLU A 63 0.94 19.08 -2.31
C GLU A 63 1.60 18.96 -3.68
N ARG A 64 2.93 18.92 -3.73
CA ARG A 64 3.68 18.66 -4.96
C ARG A 64 3.42 17.26 -5.49
N ASN A 65 3.37 16.27 -4.63
CA ASN A 65 2.98 14.90 -5.00
C ASN A 65 1.53 14.83 -5.48
N GLY A 66 0.65 15.71 -4.99
CA GLY A 66 -0.77 15.77 -5.32
C GLY A 66 -1.58 14.62 -4.72
N PHE A 67 -0.99 13.82 -3.82
CA PHE A 67 -1.64 12.79 -3.01
C PHE A 67 -1.04 12.74 -1.61
N TYR A 68 -1.80 12.22 -0.66
CA TYR A 68 -1.40 12.07 0.74
C TYR A 68 -1.40 10.59 1.13
N PRO A 69 -0.55 10.15 2.10
CA PRO A 69 -0.52 8.76 2.56
C PRO A 69 -1.88 8.24 3.01
N LEU A 70 -2.67 9.03 3.74
CA LEU A 70 -4.02 8.63 4.18
C LEU A 70 -5.01 8.51 3.02
N GLU A 71 -4.87 9.30 1.94
CA GLU A 71 -5.68 9.11 0.73
C GLU A 71 -5.37 7.75 0.09
N LEU A 72 -4.10 7.39 -0.07
CA LEU A 72 -3.70 6.10 -0.64
C LEU A 72 -4.21 4.91 0.19
N LEU A 73 -4.34 5.10 1.50
CA LEU A 73 -4.79 4.08 2.44
C LEU A 73 -6.29 3.80 2.33
N TYR A 74 -7.11 4.85 2.12
CA TYR A 74 -8.57 4.79 2.24
C TYR A 74 -9.34 5.04 0.95
N ASP A 75 -8.65 5.40 -0.14
CA ASP A 75 -9.30 5.71 -1.41
C ASP A 75 -9.61 4.44 -2.21
N PHE A 76 -10.88 4.02 -2.18
CA PHE A 76 -11.39 2.96 -3.03
C PHE A 76 -12.12 3.58 -4.22
N ASP A 77 -11.57 3.40 -5.42
CA ASP A 77 -12.21 3.83 -6.67
C ASP A 77 -13.26 2.81 -7.12
N TYR A 78 -14.51 3.12 -6.90
CA TYR A 78 -15.64 2.28 -7.29
C TYR A 78 -16.03 2.40 -8.76
N GLY A 79 -15.33 3.22 -9.55
CA GLY A 79 -15.64 3.45 -10.96
C GLY A 79 -17.06 3.93 -11.21
N THR A 80 -17.51 3.82 -12.44
CA THR A 80 -18.88 4.17 -12.84
C THR A 80 -19.74 2.91 -12.96
N PRO A 81 -20.81 2.76 -12.14
CA PRO A 81 -21.71 1.62 -12.27
C PRO A 81 -22.64 1.80 -13.47
N GLY A 82 -22.99 0.70 -14.11
CA GLY A 82 -23.92 0.63 -15.23
C GLY A 82 -24.65 -0.70 -15.28
N GLU A 83 -25.51 -0.86 -16.27
CA GLU A 83 -26.22 -2.10 -16.55
C GLU A 83 -26.27 -2.34 -18.05
N GLU A 84 -26.00 -3.56 -18.49
CA GLU A 84 -26.09 -3.95 -19.89
C GLU A 84 -26.73 -5.34 -20.00
N ALA A 85 -27.85 -5.43 -20.71
CA ALA A 85 -28.61 -6.67 -20.90
C ALA A 85 -28.96 -7.39 -19.57
N GLY A 86 -29.31 -6.63 -18.52
CA GLY A 86 -29.66 -7.16 -17.21
C GLY A 86 -28.46 -7.59 -16.35
N ARG A 87 -27.24 -7.26 -16.76
CA ARG A 87 -26.02 -7.53 -15.97
C ARG A 87 -25.38 -6.22 -15.50
N ALA A 88 -24.94 -6.22 -14.25
CA ALA A 88 -24.17 -5.11 -13.70
C ALA A 88 -22.83 -4.97 -14.46
N VAL A 89 -22.52 -3.73 -14.84
CA VAL A 89 -21.27 -3.33 -15.50
C VAL A 89 -20.58 -2.30 -14.62
N ARG A 90 -19.25 -2.34 -14.60
CA ARG A 90 -18.44 -1.32 -13.93
C ARG A 90 -17.34 -0.85 -14.85
N GLU A 91 -17.17 0.48 -14.92
CA GLU A 91 -16.24 1.09 -15.85
C GLU A 91 -15.26 2.02 -15.11
N TRP A 92 -13.97 1.97 -15.52
CA TRP A 92 -12.93 2.89 -15.09
C TRP A 92 -12.18 3.47 -16.27
N ASN A 93 -11.64 4.66 -16.07
CA ASN A 93 -10.66 5.26 -16.95
C ASN A 93 -9.31 5.28 -16.24
N ILE A 94 -8.32 4.56 -16.74
CA ILE A 94 -6.97 4.51 -16.18
C ILE A 94 -5.99 5.12 -17.17
N VAL A 95 -5.17 6.03 -16.67
CA VAL A 95 -4.17 6.73 -17.49
C VAL A 95 -2.78 6.43 -16.93
N ALA A 96 -1.88 5.92 -17.78
CA ALA A 96 -0.46 5.84 -17.46
C ALA A 96 0.24 7.14 -17.84
N THR A 97 1.14 7.64 -16.98
CA THR A 97 1.90 8.86 -17.24
C THR A 97 3.27 8.82 -16.53
N ASP A 98 4.20 9.67 -16.99
CA ASP A 98 5.48 9.85 -16.29
C ASP A 98 5.37 10.94 -15.25
N ARG A 99 6.00 10.73 -14.08
CA ARG A 99 5.95 11.66 -12.99
C ARG A 99 7.14 11.53 -12.04
N GLU A 100 7.66 12.65 -11.55
CA GLU A 100 8.58 12.67 -10.42
C GLU A 100 7.78 12.70 -9.11
N ILE A 101 8.13 11.82 -8.16
CA ILE A 101 7.48 11.67 -6.86
C ILE A 101 8.54 11.86 -5.77
N GLU A 102 8.25 12.66 -4.76
CA GLU A 102 9.04 12.72 -3.55
C GLU A 102 8.66 11.56 -2.64
N ILE A 103 9.55 10.57 -2.49
CA ILE A 103 9.31 9.33 -1.75
C ILE A 103 9.84 9.38 -0.31
N ALA A 104 10.74 10.31 -0.04
CA ALA A 104 11.25 10.68 1.27
C ALA A 104 11.66 12.15 1.21
N PRO A 105 11.83 12.87 2.33
CA PRO A 105 12.18 14.29 2.33
C PRO A 105 13.37 14.63 1.45
N GLY A 106 13.15 15.42 0.39
CA GLY A 106 14.17 15.80 -0.59
C GLY A 106 14.64 14.69 -1.55
N LEU A 107 14.09 13.49 -1.48
CA LEU A 107 14.42 12.36 -2.36
C LEU A 107 13.32 12.15 -3.39
N PHE A 108 13.66 12.36 -4.65
CA PHE A 108 12.72 12.31 -5.77
C PHE A 108 12.97 11.08 -6.65
N PHE A 109 11.89 10.37 -6.94
CA PHE A 109 11.92 9.19 -7.79
C PHE A 109 11.20 9.46 -9.12
N PRO A 110 11.82 9.19 -10.28
CA PRO A 110 11.21 9.39 -11.59
C PRO A 110 10.28 8.21 -11.91
N GLY A 111 9.03 8.26 -11.42
CA GLY A 111 8.05 7.21 -11.55
C GLY A 111 7.38 7.16 -12.92
N TRP A 112 6.87 5.97 -13.26
CA TRP A 112 5.78 5.75 -14.19
C TRP A 112 4.57 5.32 -13.36
N VAL A 113 3.43 5.95 -13.57
CA VAL A 113 2.34 5.89 -12.59
C VAL A 113 1.00 5.73 -13.28
N TYR A 114 0.04 5.15 -12.57
CA TYR A 114 -1.36 5.14 -12.98
C TYR A 114 -2.15 6.21 -12.23
N GLY A 115 -3.12 6.80 -12.96
CA GLY A 115 -4.11 7.72 -12.39
C GLY A 115 -5.51 7.38 -12.88
N SER A 116 -6.52 7.77 -12.10
CA SER A 116 -7.93 7.68 -12.45
C SER A 116 -8.59 9.04 -12.23
N PRO A 117 -9.53 9.49 -13.09
CA PRO A 117 -10.26 10.72 -12.86
C PRO A 117 -11.17 10.67 -11.62
N THR A 118 -11.47 9.47 -11.13
CA THR A 118 -12.35 9.21 -9.98
C THR A 118 -11.61 8.96 -8.66
N SER A 119 -10.27 8.91 -8.67
CA SER A 119 -9.49 8.83 -7.42
C SER A 119 -9.62 10.13 -6.59
N ALA A 120 -9.52 10.02 -5.26
CA ALA A 120 -9.61 11.16 -4.35
C ALA A 120 -8.63 12.28 -4.71
N ALA A 121 -7.37 11.93 -4.99
CA ALA A 121 -6.34 12.87 -5.41
C ALA A 121 -6.73 13.64 -6.69
N SER A 122 -7.29 12.95 -7.68
CA SER A 122 -7.72 13.58 -8.94
C SER A 122 -8.93 14.47 -8.77
N LEU A 123 -9.92 14.01 -7.98
CA LEU A 123 -11.12 14.79 -7.68
C LEU A 123 -10.78 16.08 -6.93
N ARG A 124 -9.89 15.99 -5.94
CA ARG A 124 -9.40 17.18 -5.19
C ARG A 124 -8.64 18.15 -6.10
N ALA A 125 -7.81 17.63 -6.99
CA ALA A 125 -6.98 18.44 -7.90
C ALA A 125 -7.76 19.01 -9.11
N GLY A 126 -8.96 18.49 -9.41
CA GLY A 126 -9.71 18.83 -10.64
C GLY A 126 -9.02 18.39 -11.94
N ARG A 127 -8.06 17.48 -11.87
CA ARG A 127 -7.32 16.90 -13.00
C ARG A 127 -6.80 15.52 -12.62
N ILE A 128 -6.50 14.68 -13.59
CA ILE A 128 -5.94 13.35 -13.30
C ILE A 128 -4.58 13.49 -12.61
N ILE A 129 -4.48 12.88 -11.44
CA ILE A 129 -3.24 12.72 -10.68
C ILE A 129 -2.77 11.27 -10.83
N GLY A 130 -1.57 11.09 -11.37
CA GLY A 130 -0.88 9.81 -11.30
C GLY A 130 -0.27 9.60 -9.91
N GLN A 131 -0.35 8.41 -9.39
CA GLN A 131 0.09 8.06 -8.03
C GLN A 131 0.72 6.67 -7.97
N VAL A 132 1.48 6.39 -6.93
CA VAL A 132 2.02 5.07 -6.58
C VAL A 132 1.62 4.78 -5.13
N PRO A 133 1.01 3.63 -4.84
CA PRO A 133 0.39 2.74 -5.82
C PRO A 133 -0.67 3.48 -6.64
N GLY A 134 -0.98 2.95 -7.83
CA GLY A 134 -2.10 3.43 -8.63
C GLY A 134 -3.43 3.30 -7.89
N PRO A 135 -4.53 3.86 -8.41
CA PRO A 135 -5.85 3.83 -7.77
C PRO A 135 -6.27 2.43 -7.34
N THR A 136 -6.82 2.28 -6.14
CA THR A 136 -7.40 1.02 -5.67
C THR A 136 -8.77 0.82 -6.30
N LEU A 137 -8.85 -0.05 -7.29
CA LEU A 137 -10.11 -0.36 -7.97
C LEU A 137 -10.93 -1.34 -7.13
N ARG A 138 -12.23 -1.08 -6.94
CA ARG A 138 -13.11 -1.95 -6.16
C ARG A 138 -14.44 -2.24 -6.87
N CYS A 139 -14.83 -3.51 -6.90
CA CYS A 139 -16.06 -3.99 -7.52
C CYS A 139 -16.63 -5.19 -6.75
N VAL A 140 -17.75 -5.74 -7.22
CA VAL A 140 -18.36 -6.94 -6.64
C VAL A 140 -18.22 -8.10 -7.61
N GLU A 141 -18.04 -9.30 -7.07
CA GLU A 141 -17.97 -10.55 -7.83
C GLU A 141 -19.14 -10.72 -8.79
N GLY A 142 -18.85 -11.07 -10.03
CA GLY A 142 -19.84 -11.26 -11.10
C GLY A 142 -20.16 -10.01 -11.91
N GLU A 143 -19.68 -8.81 -11.52
CA GLU A 143 -19.80 -7.63 -12.39
C GLU A 143 -18.98 -7.81 -13.66
N ARG A 144 -19.49 -7.31 -14.78
CA ARG A 144 -18.72 -7.15 -16.00
C ARG A 144 -17.90 -5.87 -15.90
N LEU A 145 -16.60 -5.98 -16.10
CA LEU A 145 -15.68 -4.86 -15.98
C LEU A 145 -15.25 -4.35 -17.36
N ARG A 146 -15.14 -3.02 -17.47
CA ARG A 146 -14.51 -2.31 -18.57
C ARG A 146 -13.50 -1.32 -18.04
N VAL A 147 -12.23 -1.53 -18.38
CA VAL A 147 -11.17 -0.62 -18.00
C VAL A 147 -10.62 0.04 -19.24
N HIS A 148 -10.97 1.30 -19.42
CA HIS A 148 -10.52 2.14 -20.53
C HIS A 148 -9.13 2.67 -20.20
N PHE A 149 -8.12 2.09 -20.81
CA PHE A 149 -6.74 2.45 -20.59
C PHE A 149 -6.26 3.45 -21.64
N THR A 150 -5.57 4.50 -21.20
CA THR A 150 -4.88 5.47 -22.04
C THR A 150 -3.42 5.57 -21.62
N ASN A 151 -2.52 5.40 -22.57
CA ASN A 151 -1.10 5.63 -22.36
C ASN A 151 -0.73 7.08 -22.70
N ALA A 152 -0.64 7.94 -21.70
CA ALA A 152 -0.16 9.32 -21.80
C ALA A 152 1.32 9.47 -21.40
N GLY A 153 2.03 8.36 -21.16
CA GLY A 153 3.45 8.32 -20.85
C GLY A 153 4.35 8.36 -22.09
N THR A 154 5.64 8.28 -21.86
CA THR A 154 6.68 8.32 -22.90
C THR A 154 7.15 6.94 -23.37
N HIS A 155 6.71 5.88 -22.73
CA HIS A 155 7.06 4.49 -23.03
C HIS A 155 5.81 3.65 -23.29
N PRO A 156 5.92 2.51 -24.00
CA PRO A 156 4.81 1.57 -24.10
C PRO A 156 4.42 0.99 -22.74
N HIS A 157 3.12 0.93 -22.47
CA HIS A 157 2.56 0.42 -21.21
C HIS A 157 1.41 -0.54 -21.46
N THR A 158 1.01 -1.30 -20.42
CA THR A 158 -0.16 -2.18 -20.43
C THR A 158 -0.89 -2.11 -19.09
N LEU A 159 -2.07 -2.77 -19.00
CA LEU A 159 -2.66 -3.23 -17.76
C LEU A 159 -2.78 -4.75 -17.81
N HIS A 160 -2.21 -5.42 -16.82
CA HIS A 160 -2.39 -6.83 -16.55
C HIS A 160 -3.08 -6.97 -15.21
N PHE A 161 -4.23 -7.62 -15.17
CA PHE A 161 -4.99 -7.85 -13.95
C PHE A 161 -4.73 -9.26 -13.42
N HIS A 162 -4.45 -9.38 -12.13
CA HIS A 162 -4.51 -10.68 -11.47
C HIS A 162 -5.98 -11.02 -11.16
N GLY A 163 -6.47 -12.09 -11.77
CA GLY A 163 -7.86 -12.50 -11.73
C GLY A 163 -8.15 -13.41 -12.94
N ILE A 164 -9.42 -13.64 -13.24
CA ILE A 164 -9.81 -14.49 -14.38
C ILE A 164 -10.21 -13.61 -15.55
N HIS A 165 -9.47 -13.69 -16.63
CA HIS A 165 -9.72 -13.00 -17.89
C HIS A 165 -9.36 -13.89 -19.07
N SER A 166 -9.76 -13.51 -20.29
CA SER A 166 -9.35 -14.19 -21.51
C SER A 166 -7.91 -13.80 -21.91
N ALA A 167 -7.25 -14.64 -22.69
CA ALA A 167 -5.92 -14.32 -23.22
C ALA A 167 -5.87 -12.99 -24.02
N GLN A 168 -6.98 -12.58 -24.64
CA GLN A 168 -7.06 -11.31 -25.37
C GLN A 168 -6.98 -10.09 -24.44
N MET A 169 -7.31 -10.25 -23.15
CA MET A 169 -7.35 -9.21 -22.11
C MET A 169 -6.18 -9.32 -21.12
N ASP A 170 -5.19 -10.15 -21.42
CA ASP A 170 -4.06 -10.44 -20.54
C ASP A 170 -3.11 -9.23 -20.33
N GLY A 171 -2.99 -8.36 -21.34
CA GLY A 171 -2.12 -7.18 -21.25
C GLY A 171 -0.63 -7.51 -21.29
N VAL A 172 -0.25 -8.69 -21.82
CA VAL A 172 1.16 -9.10 -21.94
C VAL A 172 1.66 -8.96 -23.38
N PRO A 173 2.96 -8.71 -23.60
CA PRO A 173 3.53 -8.63 -24.94
C PRO A 173 3.30 -9.92 -25.75
N GLY A 174 2.84 -9.76 -26.99
CA GLY A 174 2.63 -10.89 -27.90
C GLY A 174 1.31 -11.63 -27.71
N VAL A 175 0.47 -11.22 -26.77
CA VAL A 175 -0.86 -11.79 -26.53
C VAL A 175 -1.92 -10.68 -26.60
N GLY A 176 -3.03 -10.92 -27.31
CA GLY A 176 -4.10 -9.94 -27.47
C GLY A 176 -3.59 -8.63 -28.10
N ARG A 177 -3.94 -7.50 -27.49
CA ARG A 177 -3.47 -6.17 -27.92
C ARG A 177 -1.97 -5.96 -27.63
N GLY A 178 -1.45 -6.64 -26.59
CA GLY A 178 -0.06 -6.46 -26.16
C GLY A 178 0.22 -5.07 -25.62
N MET A 179 1.43 -4.56 -25.90
CA MET A 179 1.85 -3.23 -25.48
C MET A 179 1.09 -2.13 -26.21
N ILE A 180 0.76 -1.08 -25.47
CA ILE A 180 0.07 0.12 -25.96
C ILE A 180 1.08 1.25 -26.01
N ASP A 181 1.36 1.75 -27.21
CA ASP A 181 2.31 2.83 -27.45
C ASP A 181 1.84 4.16 -26.83
N PRO A 182 2.75 5.13 -26.62
CA PRO A 182 2.40 6.49 -26.22
C PRO A 182 1.29 7.10 -27.10
N GLY A 183 0.26 7.66 -26.46
CA GLY A 183 -0.95 8.19 -27.09
C GLY A 183 -1.99 7.13 -27.47
N GLY A 184 -1.67 5.85 -27.33
CA GLY A 184 -2.59 4.75 -27.61
C GLY A 184 -3.59 4.48 -26.50
N THR A 185 -4.68 3.79 -26.86
CA THR A 185 -5.76 3.38 -25.94
C THR A 185 -6.13 1.92 -26.15
N PHE A 186 -6.69 1.31 -25.11
CA PHE A 186 -7.28 -0.02 -25.18
C PHE A 186 -8.33 -0.19 -24.09
N THR A 187 -9.37 -0.99 -24.32
CA THR A 187 -10.36 -1.33 -23.32
C THR A 187 -10.20 -2.80 -22.94
N TYR A 188 -9.89 -3.04 -21.66
CA TYR A 188 -9.87 -4.37 -21.08
C TYR A 188 -11.28 -4.72 -20.61
N GLU A 189 -11.78 -5.91 -21.02
CA GLU A 189 -13.10 -6.39 -20.64
C GLU A 189 -13.01 -7.80 -20.07
N PHE A 190 -13.52 -8.01 -18.86
CA PHE A 190 -13.59 -9.33 -18.22
C PHE A 190 -14.65 -9.32 -17.12
N GLU A 191 -14.89 -10.47 -16.48
CA GLU A 191 -15.79 -10.61 -15.36
C GLU A 191 -15.00 -10.57 -14.06
N ALA A 192 -15.50 -9.83 -13.06
CA ALA A 192 -14.89 -9.76 -11.74
C ALA A 192 -14.98 -11.12 -11.04
N ARG A 193 -13.90 -11.89 -10.98
CA ARG A 193 -13.79 -13.17 -10.28
C ARG A 193 -12.36 -13.71 -10.21
N PRO A 194 -12.07 -14.58 -9.20
CA PRO A 194 -12.89 -14.78 -8.00
C PRO A 194 -12.90 -13.51 -7.13
N PHE A 195 -13.74 -13.45 -6.11
CA PHE A 195 -13.61 -12.43 -5.08
C PHE A 195 -12.23 -12.52 -4.39
N GLY A 196 -11.76 -11.42 -3.83
CA GLY A 196 -10.49 -11.39 -3.10
C GLY A 196 -9.75 -10.06 -3.19
N CYS A 197 -8.58 -10.07 -2.58
CA CYS A 197 -7.58 -9.03 -2.71
C CYS A 197 -6.72 -9.33 -3.93
N HIS A 198 -6.92 -8.62 -5.02
CA HIS A 198 -6.13 -8.74 -6.24
C HIS A 198 -5.32 -7.49 -6.49
N LEU A 199 -4.57 -7.50 -7.59
CA LEU A 199 -3.75 -6.38 -8.01
C LEU A 199 -3.77 -6.27 -9.55
N TYR A 200 -3.33 -5.14 -10.07
CA TYR A 200 -3.01 -4.94 -11.48
C TYR A 200 -1.65 -4.27 -11.61
N HIS A 201 -0.96 -4.54 -12.70
CA HIS A 201 0.33 -3.90 -12.99
C HIS A 201 0.63 -3.83 -14.48
N CYS A 202 1.63 -3.07 -14.85
CA CYS A 202 2.14 -3.07 -16.21
C CYS A 202 2.96 -4.33 -16.48
N HIS A 203 2.69 -5.00 -17.60
CA HIS A 203 3.44 -6.18 -18.04
C HIS A 203 4.27 -5.93 -19.30
N ALA A 204 4.49 -4.66 -19.66
CA ALA A 204 5.39 -4.30 -20.75
C ALA A 204 6.85 -4.67 -20.40
N ILE A 205 7.68 -4.90 -21.43
CA ILE A 205 9.09 -5.26 -21.25
C ILE A 205 10.01 -4.03 -21.35
N PRO A 206 11.07 -3.98 -20.49
CA PRO A 206 11.50 -4.96 -19.48
C PRO A 206 10.61 -4.89 -18.22
N LEU A 207 9.96 -6.01 -17.88
CA LEU A 207 8.92 -6.09 -16.85
C LEU A 207 9.34 -5.50 -15.51
N LYS A 208 10.50 -5.90 -14.98
CA LYS A 208 11.02 -5.41 -13.69
C LYS A 208 11.11 -3.88 -13.63
N ARG A 209 11.46 -3.23 -14.75
CA ARG A 209 11.56 -1.78 -14.82
C ARG A 209 10.19 -1.11 -14.70
N HIS A 210 9.14 -1.69 -15.30
CA HIS A 210 7.80 -1.14 -15.25
C HIS A 210 7.18 -1.27 -13.86
N ILE A 211 7.38 -2.41 -13.18
CA ILE A 211 6.95 -2.59 -11.79
C ILE A 211 7.73 -1.66 -10.87
N HIS A 212 9.06 -1.69 -10.93
CA HIS A 212 9.91 -0.85 -10.10
C HIS A 212 9.58 0.65 -10.22
N LYS A 213 9.19 1.11 -11.42
CA LYS A 213 8.81 2.51 -11.67
C LYS A 213 7.45 2.92 -11.07
N GLY A 214 6.65 1.97 -10.54
CA GLY A 214 5.41 2.27 -9.81
C GLY A 214 4.12 1.95 -10.58
N LEU A 215 4.18 1.26 -11.71
CA LEU A 215 3.01 0.88 -12.50
C LEU A 215 2.29 -0.36 -11.92
N TYR A 216 1.67 -0.19 -10.77
CA TYR A 216 0.84 -1.21 -10.10
C TYR A 216 -0.21 -0.54 -9.22
N GLY A 217 -1.26 -1.28 -8.87
CA GLY A 217 -2.31 -0.87 -7.94
C GLY A 217 -3.11 -2.05 -7.42
N ALA A 218 -3.90 -1.81 -6.38
CA ALA A 218 -4.79 -2.79 -5.80
C ALA A 218 -6.06 -2.96 -6.64
N PHE A 219 -6.57 -4.19 -6.69
CA PHE A 219 -7.84 -4.53 -7.33
C PHE A 219 -8.64 -5.43 -6.39
N ILE A 220 -9.65 -4.87 -5.74
CA ILE A 220 -10.46 -5.56 -4.75
C ILE A 220 -11.77 -6.01 -5.39
N VAL A 221 -12.04 -7.31 -5.29
CA VAL A 221 -13.31 -7.89 -5.70
C VAL A 221 -14.04 -8.38 -4.45
N ASP A 222 -15.10 -7.68 -4.08
CA ASP A 222 -15.91 -8.05 -2.93
C ASP A 222 -16.69 -9.35 -3.21
N PRO A 223 -16.83 -10.25 -2.22
CA PRO A 223 -17.64 -11.46 -2.39
C PRO A 223 -19.12 -11.10 -2.58
N ASP A 224 -19.83 -11.90 -3.36
CA ASP A 224 -21.29 -11.83 -3.47
C ASP A 224 -21.94 -12.67 -2.36
N PRO A 225 -22.59 -12.06 -1.35
CA PRO A 225 -23.21 -12.79 -0.26
C PRO A 225 -24.35 -13.73 -0.70
N GLU A 226 -24.98 -13.45 -1.86
CA GLU A 226 -26.06 -14.30 -2.37
C GLU A 226 -25.55 -15.66 -2.91
N ARG A 227 -24.25 -15.79 -3.09
CA ARG A 227 -23.57 -17.03 -3.47
C ARG A 227 -23.04 -17.82 -2.27
N GLN A 228 -23.29 -17.34 -1.04
CA GLN A 228 -22.78 -17.91 0.19
C GLN A 228 -23.93 -18.33 1.11
N GLU A 229 -23.66 -19.23 2.05
CA GLU A 229 -24.64 -19.74 3.03
C GLU A 229 -24.07 -19.69 4.45
N GLY A 230 -24.94 -19.55 5.45
CA GLY A 230 -24.58 -19.58 6.87
C GLY A 230 -23.56 -18.52 7.26
N ALA A 231 -22.57 -18.88 8.07
CA ALA A 231 -21.53 -17.96 8.54
C ALA A 231 -20.71 -17.34 7.40
N ALA A 232 -20.51 -18.04 6.30
CA ALA A 232 -19.84 -17.53 5.12
C ALA A 232 -20.59 -16.36 4.49
N GLN A 233 -21.93 -16.37 4.53
CA GLN A 233 -22.75 -15.26 4.04
C GLN A 233 -22.57 -14.01 4.90
N GLU A 234 -22.49 -14.15 6.23
CA GLU A 234 -22.24 -13.02 7.14
C GLU A 234 -20.87 -12.39 6.90
N THR A 235 -19.83 -13.23 6.76
CA THR A 235 -18.48 -12.77 6.41
C THR A 235 -18.48 -12.07 5.06
N ALA A 236 -19.18 -12.61 4.05
CA ALA A 236 -19.29 -11.99 2.74
C ALA A 236 -19.98 -10.62 2.81
N ARG A 237 -21.03 -10.45 3.62
CA ARG A 237 -21.69 -9.14 3.85
C ARG A 237 -20.74 -8.13 4.46
N SER A 238 -19.95 -8.53 5.47
CA SER A 238 -18.97 -7.63 6.10
C SER A 238 -17.82 -7.23 5.16
N ARG A 239 -17.59 -7.98 4.07
CA ARG A 239 -16.56 -7.69 3.05
C ARG A 239 -17.11 -7.03 1.79
N ASN A 240 -18.40 -6.81 1.69
CA ASN A 240 -18.99 -6.22 0.51
C ASN A 240 -19.47 -4.80 0.82
N HIS A 241 -18.86 -3.82 0.17
CA HIS A 241 -19.12 -2.39 0.37
C HIS A 241 -20.58 -1.97 0.15
N ARG A 242 -21.43 -2.82 -0.42
CA ARG A 242 -22.87 -2.56 -0.62
C ARG A 242 -23.73 -2.91 0.58
N TYR A 243 -23.15 -3.52 1.62
CA TYR A 243 -23.90 -3.98 2.79
C TYR A 243 -23.54 -3.17 4.03
N PRO A 244 -24.52 -2.87 4.90
CA PRO A 244 -24.28 -2.08 6.11
C PRO A 244 -23.25 -2.71 7.07
N GLU A 245 -23.13 -4.03 7.06
CA GLU A 245 -22.16 -4.77 7.87
C GLU A 245 -20.70 -4.38 7.54
N ASN A 246 -20.45 -3.90 6.33
CA ASN A 246 -19.13 -3.39 5.93
C ASN A 246 -18.82 -2.03 6.55
N GLU A 247 -19.82 -1.17 6.78
CA GLU A 247 -19.63 0.17 7.37
C GLU A 247 -19.06 0.11 8.80
N ALA A 248 -19.26 -1.00 9.50
CA ALA A 248 -18.71 -1.21 10.84
C ALA A 248 -17.21 -1.57 10.84
N VAL A 249 -16.64 -1.86 9.68
CA VAL A 249 -15.24 -2.28 9.51
C VAL A 249 -14.41 -1.10 9.03
N ASN A 250 -13.21 -0.91 9.59
CA ASN A 250 -12.25 0.04 9.06
C ASN A 250 -11.37 -0.67 8.02
N GLU A 251 -11.57 -0.35 6.75
CA GLU A 251 -10.86 -0.97 5.64
C GLU A 251 -9.73 -0.09 5.15
N MET A 252 -8.56 -0.70 4.94
CA MET A 252 -7.31 -0.04 4.55
C MET A 252 -6.60 -0.83 3.48
N VAL A 253 -5.86 -0.15 2.60
CA VAL A 253 -4.99 -0.79 1.59
C VAL A 253 -3.55 -0.40 1.84
N ILE A 254 -2.68 -1.38 2.02
CA ILE A 254 -1.23 -1.17 2.05
C ILE A 254 -0.58 -1.97 0.93
N VAL A 255 0.11 -1.26 0.07
CA VAL A 255 1.03 -1.83 -0.91
C VAL A 255 2.45 -1.64 -0.40
N MET A 256 3.11 -2.75 -0.06
CA MET A 256 4.52 -2.76 0.27
C MET A 256 5.32 -2.58 -1.01
N ASN A 257 6.13 -1.54 -1.07
CA ASN A 257 6.94 -1.21 -2.23
C ASN A 257 8.33 -0.73 -1.84
N ALA A 258 9.22 -0.66 -2.83
CA ALA A 258 10.58 -0.22 -2.63
C ALA A 258 11.09 0.51 -3.88
N PHE A 259 12.16 1.27 -3.71
CA PHE A 259 12.72 2.13 -4.75
C PHE A 259 14.24 2.02 -4.81
N ASP A 260 14.73 1.55 -5.95
CA ASP A 260 16.12 1.65 -6.37
C ASP A 260 16.33 3.03 -6.99
N THR A 261 16.85 3.95 -6.21
CA THR A 261 16.95 5.38 -6.57
C THR A 261 18.17 5.70 -7.42
N ASN A 262 19.15 4.82 -7.44
CA ASN A 262 20.37 4.94 -8.21
C ASN A 262 20.41 4.02 -9.45
N PHE A 263 19.42 3.11 -9.59
CA PHE A 263 19.24 2.17 -10.70
C PHE A 263 20.36 1.13 -10.84
N ASP A 264 20.88 0.65 -9.72
CA ASP A 264 21.90 -0.40 -9.69
C ASP A 264 21.32 -1.82 -9.47
N GLY A 265 20.02 -1.93 -9.17
CA GLY A 265 19.29 -3.18 -8.94
C GLY A 265 19.18 -3.56 -7.47
N GLU A 266 19.48 -2.63 -6.55
CA GLU A 266 19.26 -2.75 -5.11
C GLU A 266 18.38 -1.60 -4.63
N ASN A 267 17.50 -1.84 -3.65
CA ASN A 267 16.60 -0.81 -3.15
C ASN A 267 17.26 0.02 -2.04
N GLU A 268 17.15 1.35 -2.09
CA GLU A 268 17.57 2.26 -1.01
C GLU A 268 16.41 2.68 -0.12
N VAL A 269 15.17 2.58 -0.59
CA VAL A 269 13.98 3.02 0.14
C VAL A 269 12.93 1.93 0.11
N TYR A 270 12.34 1.63 1.27
CA TYR A 270 11.19 0.76 1.41
C TYR A 270 10.03 1.55 2.00
N ALA A 271 8.81 1.20 1.63
CA ALA A 271 7.65 1.96 2.07
C ALA A 271 6.36 1.13 2.14
N ALA A 272 5.44 1.62 2.96
CA ALA A 272 4.02 1.35 2.85
C ALA A 272 3.40 2.50 2.06
N ASN A 273 2.78 2.21 0.90
CA ASN A 273 2.16 3.22 0.06
C ASN A 273 3.10 4.39 -0.30
N THR A 274 4.30 4.06 -0.80
CA THR A 274 5.25 4.97 -1.48
C THR A 274 6.09 5.87 -0.58
N ILE A 275 5.53 6.42 0.49
CA ILE A 275 6.27 7.39 1.31
C ILE A 275 7.00 6.67 2.43
N ALA A 276 8.32 6.77 2.44
CA ALA A 276 9.14 6.25 3.54
C ALA A 276 8.73 6.89 4.87
N PHE A 277 8.46 6.06 5.87
CA PHE A 277 7.95 6.49 7.19
C PHE A 277 6.66 7.31 7.14
N GLY A 278 5.85 7.18 6.08
CA GLY A 278 4.66 8.00 5.87
C GLY A 278 3.68 7.97 7.04
N TYR A 279 3.47 6.78 7.62
CA TYR A 279 2.60 6.61 8.80
C TYR A 279 3.34 6.63 10.15
N VAL A 280 4.59 7.05 10.20
CA VAL A 280 5.29 7.47 11.41
C VAL A 280 4.97 8.94 11.72
N ASN A 281 5.07 9.80 10.70
CA ASN A 281 4.76 11.22 10.83
C ASN A 281 3.26 11.49 10.97
N GLU A 282 2.44 10.66 10.35
CA GLU A 282 0.97 10.72 10.40
C GLU A 282 0.41 9.33 10.72
N PRO A 283 0.40 8.92 12.03
CA PRO A 283 -0.07 7.61 12.45
C PRO A 283 -1.51 7.32 12.00
N ILE A 284 -1.77 6.06 11.66
CA ILE A 284 -3.10 5.62 11.25
C ILE A 284 -4.00 5.53 12.48
N GLN A 285 -4.97 6.43 12.60
CA GLN A 285 -5.93 6.38 13.70
C GLN A 285 -6.90 5.23 13.52
N VAL A 286 -7.03 4.40 14.56
CA VAL A 286 -7.93 3.25 14.59
C VAL A 286 -8.70 3.22 15.89
N ARG A 287 -10.00 2.92 15.82
CA ARG A 287 -10.82 2.75 17.02
C ARG A 287 -10.57 1.37 17.62
N ARG A 288 -10.41 1.34 18.94
CA ARG A 288 -10.06 0.15 19.71
C ARG A 288 -10.99 -1.06 19.43
N ASP A 289 -12.28 -0.84 19.50
CA ASP A 289 -13.29 -1.90 19.39
C ASP A 289 -13.76 -2.18 17.95
N GLN A 290 -13.17 -1.52 16.95
CA GLN A 290 -13.52 -1.68 15.56
C GLN A 290 -12.66 -2.76 14.91
N LEU A 291 -13.27 -3.60 14.08
CA LEU A 291 -12.53 -4.53 13.21
C LEU A 291 -11.71 -3.72 12.20
N GLN A 292 -10.43 -3.97 12.17
CA GLN A 292 -9.51 -3.45 11.17
C GLN A 292 -9.33 -4.50 10.08
N ARG A 293 -9.54 -4.13 8.83
CA ARG A 293 -9.30 -4.98 7.66
C ARG A 293 -8.28 -4.32 6.76
N LEU A 294 -7.12 -4.94 6.66
CA LEU A 294 -6.02 -4.45 5.85
C LEU A 294 -5.85 -5.34 4.62
N TYR A 295 -6.03 -4.77 3.44
CA TYR A 295 -5.67 -5.37 2.16
C TYR A 295 -4.17 -5.15 1.96
N LEU A 296 -3.37 -6.21 2.15
CA LEU A 296 -1.91 -6.18 2.09
C LEU A 296 -1.42 -6.77 0.77
N ILE A 297 -0.61 -6.02 0.03
CA ILE A 297 -0.09 -6.43 -1.27
C ILE A 297 1.42 -6.17 -1.31
N ASN A 298 2.21 -7.13 -1.78
CA ASN A 298 3.64 -6.92 -1.96
C ASN A 298 3.98 -6.65 -3.44
N MET A 299 4.47 -5.46 -3.73
CA MET A 299 4.99 -5.05 -5.04
C MET A 299 6.46 -4.63 -4.98
N THR A 300 7.19 -5.06 -3.95
CA THR A 300 8.63 -4.85 -3.83
C THR A 300 9.35 -5.54 -5.00
N GLU A 301 10.06 -4.78 -5.83
CA GLU A 301 10.95 -5.32 -6.87
C GLU A 301 12.37 -5.44 -6.30
N PHE A 302 13.19 -6.28 -6.86
CA PHE A 302 14.58 -6.61 -6.51
C PHE A 302 14.77 -7.44 -5.24
N ASP A 303 13.82 -7.44 -4.30
CA ASP A 303 13.86 -8.31 -3.12
C ASP A 303 12.82 -9.44 -3.25
N PRO A 304 13.19 -10.70 -2.96
CA PRO A 304 12.32 -11.85 -3.22
C PRO A 304 11.10 -11.92 -2.30
N ILE A 305 11.19 -11.31 -1.11
CA ILE A 305 10.15 -11.33 -0.07
C ILE A 305 10.10 -10.01 0.69
N ASN A 306 8.91 -9.70 1.19
CA ASN A 306 8.66 -8.65 2.18
C ASN A 306 7.74 -9.22 3.27
N SER A 307 7.53 -8.51 4.37
CA SER A 307 6.69 -8.97 5.46
C SER A 307 5.93 -7.85 6.14
N LEU A 308 4.91 -8.22 6.89
CA LEU A 308 4.22 -7.37 7.86
C LEU A 308 4.28 -8.03 9.23
N HIS A 309 4.70 -7.29 10.23
CA HIS A 309 4.58 -7.60 11.66
C HIS A 309 3.82 -6.50 12.37
N ILE A 310 2.91 -6.85 13.29
CA ILE A 310 2.17 -5.90 14.13
C ILE A 310 2.58 -6.12 15.58
N HIS A 311 3.05 -5.06 16.25
CA HIS A 311 3.43 -5.11 17.66
C HIS A 311 2.22 -5.23 18.58
N GLY A 312 2.37 -6.04 19.61
CA GLY A 312 1.40 -6.20 20.71
C GLY A 312 0.09 -6.87 20.31
N ASN A 313 -0.10 -7.22 19.05
CA ASN A 313 -1.36 -7.78 18.56
C ASN A 313 -1.13 -9.02 17.66
N PHE A 314 -2.19 -9.80 17.51
CA PHE A 314 -2.27 -10.91 16.57
C PHE A 314 -3.39 -10.65 15.57
N PHE A 315 -3.30 -11.26 14.40
CA PHE A 315 -4.28 -11.11 13.35
C PHE A 315 -4.63 -12.45 12.71
N ASP A 316 -5.78 -12.49 12.05
CA ASP A 316 -6.16 -13.54 11.12
C ASP A 316 -5.76 -13.12 9.69
N TYR A 317 -5.17 -14.04 8.93
CA TYR A 317 -4.70 -13.79 7.58
C TYR A 317 -5.45 -14.68 6.57
N TYR A 318 -5.91 -14.07 5.50
CA TYR A 318 -6.59 -14.72 4.38
C TYR A 318 -5.72 -14.59 3.12
N ASP A 319 -5.05 -15.68 2.76
CA ASP A 319 -4.16 -15.67 1.60
C ASP A 319 -4.95 -15.37 0.32
N HIS A 320 -4.48 -14.39 -0.46
CA HIS A 320 -5.17 -13.80 -1.60
C HIS A 320 -6.57 -13.21 -1.29
N GLY A 321 -7.10 -13.37 -0.09
CA GLY A 321 -8.47 -12.94 0.27
C GLY A 321 -9.58 -13.68 -0.47
N THR A 322 -9.28 -14.79 -1.16
CA THR A 322 -10.23 -15.59 -1.95
C THR A 322 -11.00 -16.61 -1.14
N THR A 323 -10.83 -16.60 0.16
CA THR A 323 -11.58 -17.42 1.12
C THR A 323 -12.28 -16.56 2.14
N LEU A 324 -13.39 -17.04 2.70
CA LEU A 324 -14.14 -16.39 3.79
C LEU A 324 -13.73 -16.92 5.16
N GLU A 325 -12.87 -17.93 5.20
CA GLU A 325 -12.22 -18.45 6.38
C GLU A 325 -10.73 -18.10 6.32
N PRO A 326 -10.10 -17.66 7.44
CA PRO A 326 -8.70 -17.35 7.44
C PRO A 326 -7.82 -18.57 7.16
N THR A 327 -6.79 -18.38 6.38
CA THR A 327 -5.77 -19.41 6.08
C THR A 327 -4.76 -19.56 7.20
N LEU A 328 -4.49 -18.48 7.94
CA LEU A 328 -3.71 -18.50 9.17
C LEU A 328 -4.51 -17.77 10.26
N ARG A 329 -4.47 -18.28 11.49
CA ARG A 329 -5.15 -17.70 12.63
C ARG A 329 -4.15 -17.33 13.72
N THR A 330 -4.37 -16.18 14.35
CA THR A 330 -3.62 -15.75 15.53
C THR A 330 -2.12 -15.74 15.24
N VAL A 331 -1.71 -15.05 14.17
CA VAL A 331 -0.33 -14.81 13.80
C VAL A 331 0.01 -13.33 13.98
N ASP A 332 1.25 -13.00 14.22
CA ASP A 332 1.74 -11.61 14.38
C ASP A 332 2.63 -11.17 13.24
N THR A 333 3.02 -12.11 12.37
CA THR A 333 3.89 -11.85 11.24
C THR A 333 3.47 -12.68 10.03
N VAL A 334 3.39 -12.04 8.86
CA VAL A 334 3.14 -12.71 7.58
C VAL A 334 4.19 -12.29 6.56
N MET A 335 4.62 -13.26 5.76
CA MET A 335 5.58 -13.07 4.67
C MET A 335 4.87 -13.17 3.32
N GLN A 336 5.22 -12.29 2.39
CA GLN A 336 4.72 -12.29 1.02
C GLN A 336 5.88 -12.21 0.02
N CYS A 337 5.88 -13.06 -1.01
CA CYS A 337 6.71 -12.81 -2.19
C CYS A 337 6.09 -11.70 -3.05
N GLN A 338 6.84 -11.22 -4.06
CA GLN A 338 6.30 -10.23 -5.01
C GLN A 338 4.99 -10.71 -5.66
N ALA A 339 4.02 -9.81 -5.78
CA ALA A 339 2.66 -10.03 -6.25
C ALA A 339 1.79 -10.94 -5.35
N GLN A 340 2.32 -11.47 -4.24
CA GLN A 340 1.47 -12.07 -3.23
C GLN A 340 0.71 -10.98 -2.47
N ARG A 341 -0.48 -11.32 -2.01
CA ARG A 341 -1.40 -10.40 -1.36
C ARG A 341 -2.35 -11.17 -0.46
N GLY A 342 -3.03 -10.47 0.44
CA GLY A 342 -4.02 -11.08 1.31
C GLY A 342 -4.77 -10.05 2.13
N ILE A 343 -5.67 -10.54 2.96
CA ILE A 343 -6.43 -9.73 3.91
C ILE A 343 -5.92 -10.06 5.31
N VAL A 344 -5.64 -9.03 6.09
CA VAL A 344 -5.26 -9.08 7.50
C VAL A 344 -6.41 -8.51 8.32
N GLU A 345 -6.99 -9.29 9.24
CA GLU A 345 -8.08 -8.85 10.11
C GLU A 345 -7.67 -8.91 11.59
N PHE A 346 -7.87 -7.81 12.31
CA PHE A 346 -7.54 -7.67 13.73
C PHE A 346 -8.38 -6.57 14.40
N SER A 347 -8.36 -6.52 15.73
CA SER A 347 -8.88 -5.39 16.49
C SER A 347 -7.98 -5.12 17.68
N PHE A 348 -8.10 -3.94 18.27
CA PHE A 348 -7.42 -3.57 19.50
C PHE A 348 -8.34 -3.67 20.73
N GLY A 349 -9.44 -4.44 20.64
CA GLY A 349 -10.32 -4.71 21.78
C GLY A 349 -9.53 -5.30 22.95
N GLY A 350 -9.61 -4.64 24.11
CA GLY A 350 -8.85 -5.04 25.29
C GLY A 350 -7.43 -4.45 25.40
N PHE A 351 -7.01 -3.65 24.44
CA PHE A 351 -5.74 -2.91 24.50
C PHE A 351 -5.96 -1.48 25.00
N GLU A 352 -4.93 -0.91 25.62
CA GLU A 352 -4.97 0.50 26.01
C GLU A 352 -4.76 1.42 24.79
N PRO A 353 -5.37 2.61 24.76
CA PRO A 353 -5.07 3.62 23.74
C PRO A 353 -3.58 3.97 23.71
N GLY A 354 -3.04 4.20 22.50
CA GLY A 354 -1.63 4.52 22.33
C GLY A 354 -1.10 4.15 20.95
N LEU A 355 0.22 4.29 20.77
CA LEU A 355 0.89 3.98 19.51
C LEU A 355 1.35 2.52 19.48
N TYR A 356 0.97 1.81 18.42
CA TYR A 356 1.38 0.44 18.16
C TYR A 356 2.09 0.37 16.81
N MET A 357 3.37 -0.03 16.86
CA MET A 357 4.19 -0.14 15.65
C MET A 357 3.74 -1.30 14.77
N PHE A 358 3.83 -1.12 13.46
CA PHE A 358 3.81 -2.19 12.49
C PHE A 358 4.85 -1.93 11.39
N HIS A 359 5.50 -2.98 10.90
CA HIS A 359 6.66 -2.82 10.01
C HIS A 359 7.02 -4.11 9.27
N ALA A 360 7.91 -4.00 8.30
CA ALA A 360 8.60 -5.17 7.78
C ALA A 360 9.50 -5.79 8.86
N HIS A 361 9.45 -7.12 9.03
CA HIS A 361 10.32 -7.78 10.01
C HIS A 361 11.77 -8.00 9.49
N GLN A 362 12.02 -7.70 8.22
CA GLN A 362 13.37 -7.45 7.72
C GLN A 362 13.82 -6.10 8.27
N SER A 363 14.78 -6.12 9.21
CA SER A 363 15.24 -4.91 9.94
C SER A 363 15.70 -3.82 8.99
N GLU A 364 16.39 -4.20 7.92
CA GLU A 364 16.85 -3.27 6.89
C GLU A 364 15.66 -2.53 6.23
N PHE A 365 14.58 -3.23 5.89
CA PHE A 365 13.41 -2.60 5.26
C PHE A 365 12.71 -1.62 6.21
N ALA A 366 12.62 -1.99 7.50
CA ALA A 366 12.09 -1.13 8.53
C ALA A 366 12.95 0.15 8.71
N GLU A 367 14.27 -0.01 8.79
CA GLU A 367 15.24 1.10 8.93
C GLU A 367 15.28 2.01 7.70
N LEU A 368 14.96 1.49 6.52
CA LEU A 368 14.93 2.22 5.25
C LEU A 368 13.55 2.73 4.85
N GLY A 369 12.56 2.71 5.77
CA GLY A 369 11.29 3.42 5.58
C GLY A 369 10.01 2.60 5.71
N TRP A 370 10.06 1.23 5.69
CA TRP A 370 8.88 0.40 5.90
C TRP A 370 8.61 0.17 7.39
N MET A 371 8.34 1.25 8.10
CA MET A 371 7.91 1.30 9.50
C MET A 371 6.75 2.29 9.62
N SER A 372 5.78 2.00 10.48
CA SER A 372 4.54 2.76 10.60
C SER A 372 3.92 2.58 12.01
N PHE A 373 2.92 3.40 12.34
CA PHE A 373 2.18 3.29 13.60
C PHE A 373 0.67 3.30 13.39
N PHE A 374 -0.02 2.49 14.17
CA PHE A 374 -1.42 2.68 14.51
C PHE A 374 -1.51 3.55 15.76
N GLU A 375 -2.32 4.60 15.73
CA GLU A 375 -2.76 5.34 16.91
C GLU A 375 -4.12 4.80 17.33
N VAL A 376 -4.12 3.99 18.39
CA VAL A 376 -5.35 3.41 18.94
C VAL A 376 -6.05 4.44 19.79
N ILE A 377 -7.30 4.72 19.46
CA ILE A 377 -8.18 5.64 20.18
C ILE A 377 -9.44 4.91 20.67
N ASP A 378 -10.16 5.51 21.66
CA ASP A 378 -11.43 4.99 22.19
C ASP A 378 -12.59 5.01 21.19
#